data_1efa6b25d6539f839b4e8b7ecf2771bc
#
_entry.id   1efa6b25d6539f839b4e8b7ecf2771bc
#
_cell.length_a   1.000
_cell.length_b   1.000
_cell.length_c   1.000
_cell.angle_alpha   90.00
_cell.angle_beta   90.00
_cell.angle_gamma   90.00
#
_symmetry.space_group_name_H-M   'P 1'
#
loop_
_entity.id
_entity.type
_entity.pdbx_description
1 polymer ?
#
loop_
_entity_poly.entity_id
_entity_poly.type
_entity_poly.pdbx_seq_one_letter_code
_entity_poly.pdbx_strand_id
1 'polypeptide(L)'
;MSNIIILAAIILYLGMVVWIGVICSKKNSDVGDFYLGGRKLGPVVTAMSAEASDMSSYLLMGVPGLAYLTGLADATWTAIGLALGTYLNWLIVAKKIRLYSHGYQAITLPDYFSKRFGDDKHVITLISAALIVIFFIPYTASGFAACGKLFNSLLGFDYHAAMIVSAVVIVLYCTMGGFLAASTSDLVQSIIMTFALAVVVIFGIVQAGGMGAVLDNAKALPGYLDMFHTHIAETNSSGDYGFFKIVSTLAWGLGYFGMPHILLRFMAIEDENKLKISRRIATVWVFISLIVATGIGVIGLTLSKNGIIDTLTGSESETIIVKISHYLSTFNPVAAFIAGIILAAVSYTHLTLPTNSLV
;
A
#
# COMPACT_ATOMS: atom_id res chain seq x y z
N MET A 1 -8.07 24.73 14.82
CA MET A 1 -6.65 25.02 14.49
C MET A 1 -5.93 23.79 13.97
N SER A 2 -6.06 22.61 14.58
CA SER A 2 -5.42 21.35 14.11
C SER A 2 -5.80 20.97 12.68
N ASN A 3 -7.07 21.04 12.30
CA ASN A 3 -7.53 20.68 10.94
C ASN A 3 -6.91 21.57 9.84
N ILE A 4 -6.63 22.84 10.14
CA ILE A 4 -5.96 23.73 9.18
C ILE A 4 -4.51 23.31 8.99
N ILE A 5 -3.82 22.93 10.07
CA ILE A 5 -2.43 22.46 10.01
C ILE A 5 -2.34 21.13 9.28
N ILE A 6 -3.27 20.21 9.54
CA ILE A 6 -3.38 18.93 8.83
C ILE A 6 -3.59 19.17 7.32
N LEU A 7 -4.54 20.05 6.97
CA LEU A 7 -4.81 20.38 5.58
C LEU A 7 -3.60 21.02 4.90
N ALA A 8 -2.89 21.93 5.59
CA ALA A 8 -1.66 22.52 5.08
C ALA A 8 -0.56 21.47 4.84
N ALA A 9 -0.38 20.51 5.74
CA ALA A 9 0.57 19.42 5.56
C ALA A 9 0.21 18.51 4.35
N ILE A 10 -1.07 18.20 4.17
CA ILE A 10 -1.56 17.44 3.01
C ILE A 10 -1.31 18.22 1.71
N ILE A 11 -1.62 19.51 1.67
CA ILE A 11 -1.39 20.36 0.49
C ILE A 11 0.10 20.43 0.16
N LEU A 12 0.96 20.61 1.17
CA LEU A 12 2.42 20.61 0.99
C LEU A 12 2.90 19.30 0.39
N TYR A 13 2.41 18.18 0.90
CA TYR A 13 2.74 16.86 0.40
C TYR A 13 2.29 16.65 -1.05
N LEU A 14 1.04 16.99 -1.38
CA LEU A 14 0.53 16.92 -2.75
C LEU A 14 1.31 17.84 -3.70
N GLY A 15 1.67 19.04 -3.24
CA GLY A 15 2.53 19.96 -3.98
C GLY A 15 3.91 19.36 -4.29
N MET A 16 4.50 18.65 -3.34
CA MET A 16 5.76 17.94 -3.52
C MET A 16 5.63 16.82 -4.59
N VAL A 17 4.55 16.06 -4.58
CA VAL A 17 4.31 14.99 -5.56
C VAL A 17 4.13 15.56 -6.97
N VAL A 18 3.32 16.62 -7.11
CA VAL A 18 3.15 17.31 -8.39
C VAL A 18 4.48 17.88 -8.88
N TRP A 19 5.29 18.45 -7.99
CA TRP A 19 6.61 18.97 -8.32
C TRP A 19 7.57 17.88 -8.82
N ILE A 20 7.56 16.69 -8.20
CA ILE A 20 8.28 15.50 -8.69
C ILE A 20 7.80 15.14 -10.10
N GLY A 21 6.49 15.15 -10.35
CA GLY A 21 5.91 14.93 -11.67
C GLY A 21 6.45 15.89 -12.72
N VAL A 22 6.49 17.20 -12.41
CA VAL A 22 7.02 18.23 -13.32
C VAL A 22 8.53 18.07 -13.58
N ILE A 23 9.33 17.70 -12.57
CA ILE A 23 10.76 17.46 -12.76
C ILE A 23 10.99 16.22 -13.62
N CYS A 24 10.27 15.14 -13.39
CA CYS A 24 10.40 13.91 -14.14
C CYS A 24 9.90 14.04 -15.58
N SER A 25 8.88 14.86 -15.84
CA SER A 25 8.38 15.11 -17.19
C SER A 25 9.45 15.64 -18.14
N LYS A 26 10.40 16.44 -17.62
CA LYS A 26 11.54 16.97 -18.38
C LYS A 26 12.58 15.92 -18.78
N LYS A 27 12.51 14.73 -18.18
CA LYS A 27 13.43 13.61 -18.45
C LYS A 27 12.85 12.58 -19.42
N ASN A 28 11.56 12.69 -19.73
CA ASN A 28 10.89 11.81 -20.69
C ASN A 28 11.13 12.30 -22.10
N SER A 29 12.01 11.63 -22.83
CA SER A 29 12.36 11.98 -24.20
C SER A 29 11.70 11.09 -25.24
N ASP A 30 11.35 9.87 -24.87
CA ASP A 30 10.71 8.88 -25.74
C ASP A 30 9.66 8.03 -25.02
N VAL A 31 9.01 7.13 -25.76
CA VAL A 31 7.98 6.22 -25.27
C VAL A 31 8.55 5.25 -24.20
N GLY A 32 9.79 4.82 -24.38
CA GLY A 32 10.46 3.93 -23.41
C GLY A 32 10.78 4.63 -22.08
N ASP A 33 11.17 5.91 -22.13
CA ASP A 33 11.35 6.74 -20.95
C ASP A 33 10.02 6.93 -20.21
N PHE A 34 8.93 7.18 -20.94
CA PHE A 34 7.62 7.41 -20.34
C PHE A 34 7.04 6.16 -19.65
N TYR A 35 7.11 4.98 -20.28
CA TYR A 35 6.49 3.73 -19.76
C TYR A 35 7.39 2.92 -18.84
N LEU A 36 8.72 3.02 -18.97
CA LEU A 36 9.68 2.22 -18.19
C LEU A 36 10.81 3.04 -17.55
N GLY A 37 10.74 4.38 -17.60
CA GLY A 37 11.81 5.23 -17.08
C GLY A 37 13.16 4.98 -17.76
N GLY A 38 13.15 4.59 -19.04
CA GLY A 38 14.35 4.24 -19.80
C GLY A 38 15.13 3.06 -19.24
N ARG A 39 14.53 2.23 -18.40
CA ARG A 39 15.16 1.10 -17.67
C ARG A 39 16.37 1.56 -16.83
N LYS A 40 16.26 2.70 -16.16
CA LYS A 40 17.34 3.34 -15.39
C LYS A 40 17.05 3.36 -13.88
N LEU A 41 16.08 2.58 -13.40
CA LEU A 41 15.76 2.56 -11.97
C LEU A 41 16.88 1.90 -11.17
N GLY A 42 17.37 2.62 -10.16
CA GLY A 42 18.30 2.05 -9.18
C GLY A 42 17.63 1.02 -8.26
N PRO A 43 18.42 0.16 -7.59
CA PRO A 43 17.87 -0.98 -6.84
C PRO A 43 16.98 -0.58 -5.65
N VAL A 44 17.25 0.53 -4.99
CA VAL A 44 16.44 1.05 -3.88
C VAL A 44 15.10 1.56 -4.40
N VAL A 45 15.12 2.38 -5.45
CA VAL A 45 13.89 2.91 -6.07
C VAL A 45 13.03 1.77 -6.58
N THR A 46 13.62 0.78 -7.26
CA THR A 46 12.91 -0.38 -7.77
C THR A 46 12.23 -1.18 -6.64
N ALA A 47 12.94 -1.44 -5.54
CA ALA A 47 12.39 -2.16 -4.39
C ALA A 47 11.25 -1.36 -3.74
N MET A 48 11.52 -0.13 -3.34
CA MET A 48 10.57 0.67 -2.56
C MET A 48 9.36 1.09 -3.40
N SER A 49 9.54 1.35 -4.71
CA SER A 49 8.42 1.61 -5.60
C SER A 49 7.55 0.37 -5.82
N ALA A 50 8.15 -0.82 -5.98
CA ALA A 50 7.38 -2.06 -6.11
C ALA A 50 6.52 -2.29 -4.85
N GLU A 51 7.11 -2.18 -3.67
CA GLU A 51 6.42 -2.47 -2.41
C GLU A 51 5.41 -1.39 -2.01
N ALA A 52 5.73 -0.10 -2.20
CA ALA A 52 4.78 0.98 -1.94
C ALA A 52 3.54 0.85 -2.82
N SER A 53 3.73 0.51 -4.10
CA SER A 53 2.63 0.26 -5.03
C SER A 53 1.83 -0.99 -4.67
N ASP A 54 2.49 -2.05 -4.21
CA ASP A 54 1.84 -3.31 -3.89
C ASP A 54 1.04 -3.26 -2.59
N MET A 55 1.68 -2.79 -1.53
CA MET A 55 1.07 -2.73 -0.20
C MET A 55 -0.10 -1.75 -0.13
N SER A 56 -0.06 -0.70 -0.92
CA SER A 56 -1.15 0.28 -1.06
C SER A 56 -1.79 0.72 0.26
N SER A 57 -3.04 1.13 0.17
CA SER A 57 -3.91 1.39 1.32
C SER A 57 -4.10 0.19 2.23
N TYR A 58 -3.93 -1.02 1.70
CA TYR A 58 -4.13 -2.23 2.49
C TYR A 58 -3.18 -2.30 3.70
N LEU A 59 -1.92 -1.89 3.53
CA LEU A 59 -0.96 -1.83 4.64
C LEU A 59 -1.37 -0.88 5.76
N LEU A 60 -1.92 0.30 5.41
CA LEU A 60 -2.22 1.36 6.38
C LEU A 60 -3.66 1.35 6.89
N MET A 61 -4.56 0.65 6.22
CA MET A 61 -5.98 0.60 6.58
C MET A 61 -6.49 -0.84 6.73
N GLY A 62 -6.32 -1.68 5.72
CA GLY A 62 -6.88 -3.03 5.70
C GLY A 62 -6.28 -3.93 6.78
N VAL A 63 -4.96 -4.06 6.84
CA VAL A 63 -4.28 -4.93 7.83
C VAL A 63 -4.54 -4.49 9.28
N PRO A 64 -4.39 -3.18 9.63
CA PRO A 64 -4.72 -2.73 10.96
C PRO A 64 -6.21 -2.89 11.31
N GLY A 65 -7.11 -2.61 10.37
CA GLY A 65 -8.55 -2.77 10.56
C GLY A 65 -8.94 -4.24 10.79
N LEU A 66 -8.35 -5.15 10.01
CA LEU A 66 -8.56 -6.59 10.16
C LEU A 66 -8.08 -7.09 11.53
N ALA A 67 -6.85 -6.72 11.93
CA ALA A 67 -6.31 -7.08 13.24
C ALA A 67 -7.11 -6.48 14.39
N TYR A 68 -7.63 -5.26 14.25
CA TYR A 68 -8.51 -4.62 15.22
C TYR A 68 -9.80 -5.42 15.46
N LEU A 69 -10.45 -5.90 14.39
CA LEU A 69 -11.73 -6.61 14.47
C LEU A 69 -11.60 -8.06 14.93
N THR A 70 -10.67 -8.80 14.32
CA THR A 70 -10.65 -10.26 14.39
C THR A 70 -9.46 -10.83 15.15
N GLY A 71 -8.50 -9.98 15.52
CA GLY A 71 -7.25 -10.40 16.17
C GLY A 71 -6.17 -10.82 15.20
N LEU A 72 -5.25 -11.67 15.67
CA LEU A 72 -4.01 -11.97 14.94
C LEU A 72 -4.17 -12.95 13.79
N ALA A 73 -5.12 -13.89 13.82
CA ALA A 73 -5.16 -15.00 12.87
C ALA A 73 -5.15 -14.53 11.42
N ASP A 74 -6.18 -13.80 10.99
CA ASP A 74 -6.34 -13.39 9.60
C ASP A 74 -5.24 -12.42 9.15
N ALA A 75 -4.92 -11.41 9.97
CA ALA A 75 -3.88 -10.44 9.68
C ALA A 75 -2.49 -11.08 9.56
N THR A 76 -2.15 -12.04 10.44
CA THR A 76 -0.83 -12.68 10.44
C THR A 76 -0.67 -13.66 9.28
N TRP A 77 -1.68 -14.50 9.00
CA TRP A 77 -1.61 -15.40 7.84
C TRP A 77 -1.58 -14.64 6.53
N THR A 78 -2.31 -13.54 6.42
CA THR A 78 -2.19 -12.61 5.28
C THR A 78 -0.77 -12.04 5.18
N ALA A 79 -0.20 -11.54 6.27
CA ALA A 79 1.14 -10.99 6.30
C ALA A 79 2.21 -12.02 5.87
N ILE A 80 2.09 -13.27 6.35
CA ILE A 80 2.98 -14.36 5.96
C ILE A 80 2.84 -14.66 4.46
N GLY A 81 1.61 -14.77 3.96
CA GLY A 81 1.34 -15.02 2.54
C GLY A 81 1.93 -13.95 1.63
N LEU A 82 1.71 -12.68 1.96
CA LEU A 82 2.24 -11.54 1.21
C LEU A 82 3.77 -11.48 1.27
N ALA A 83 4.39 -11.65 2.43
CA ALA A 83 5.85 -11.63 2.57
C ALA A 83 6.53 -12.78 1.81
N LEU A 84 5.96 -13.99 1.86
CA LEU A 84 6.45 -15.14 1.10
C LEU A 84 6.23 -14.92 -0.41
N GLY A 85 5.07 -14.42 -0.81
CA GLY A 85 4.75 -14.10 -2.19
C GLY A 85 5.72 -13.07 -2.77
N THR A 86 5.98 -11.99 -2.05
CA THR A 86 6.99 -10.98 -2.40
C THR A 86 8.36 -11.64 -2.60
N TYR A 87 8.86 -12.35 -1.60
CA TYR A 87 10.17 -12.98 -1.68
C TYR A 87 10.31 -13.92 -2.88
N LEU A 88 9.31 -14.79 -3.11
CA LEU A 88 9.31 -15.75 -4.20
C LEU A 88 9.18 -15.07 -5.57
N ASN A 89 8.36 -14.03 -5.69
CA ASN A 89 8.23 -13.27 -6.92
C ASN A 89 9.56 -12.60 -7.32
N TRP A 90 10.21 -11.93 -6.38
CA TRP A 90 11.55 -11.37 -6.59
C TRP A 90 12.61 -12.42 -6.92
N LEU A 91 12.52 -13.62 -6.32
CA LEU A 91 13.49 -14.71 -6.54
C LEU A 91 13.32 -15.38 -7.89
N ILE A 92 12.09 -15.69 -8.28
CA ILE A 92 11.78 -16.56 -9.42
C ILE A 92 11.54 -15.76 -10.69
N VAL A 93 10.79 -14.63 -10.59
CA VAL A 93 10.28 -13.89 -11.75
C VAL A 93 11.17 -12.72 -12.12
N ALA A 94 11.61 -11.93 -11.16
CA ALA A 94 12.22 -10.61 -11.41
C ALA A 94 13.40 -10.67 -12.40
N LYS A 95 14.36 -11.56 -12.20
CA LYS A 95 15.52 -11.68 -13.10
C LYS A 95 15.13 -12.15 -14.49
N LYS A 96 14.22 -13.11 -14.59
CA LYS A 96 13.79 -13.66 -15.87
C LYS A 96 13.05 -12.62 -16.69
N ILE A 97 12.08 -11.94 -16.09
CA ILE A 97 11.30 -10.93 -16.81
C ILE A 97 12.18 -9.73 -17.23
N ARG A 98 13.16 -9.33 -16.40
CA ARG A 98 14.11 -8.28 -16.76
C ARG A 98 14.93 -8.63 -17.99
N LEU A 99 15.53 -9.82 -18.01
CA LEU A 99 16.37 -10.30 -19.11
C LEU A 99 15.57 -10.46 -20.40
N TYR A 100 14.46 -11.19 -20.33
CA TYR A 100 13.66 -11.48 -21.52
C TYR A 100 12.97 -10.23 -22.08
N SER A 101 12.39 -9.38 -21.23
CA SER A 101 11.76 -8.14 -21.71
C SER A 101 12.76 -7.19 -22.37
N HIS A 102 14.01 -7.18 -21.89
CA HIS A 102 15.07 -6.42 -22.52
C HIS A 102 15.50 -7.02 -23.86
N GLY A 103 15.67 -8.35 -23.92
CA GLY A 103 16.02 -9.05 -25.15
C GLY A 103 14.98 -8.86 -26.27
N TYR A 104 13.70 -8.89 -25.93
CA TYR A 104 12.61 -8.65 -26.88
C TYR A 104 12.28 -7.17 -27.09
N GLN A 105 12.96 -6.23 -26.43
CA GLN A 105 12.66 -4.79 -26.47
C GLN A 105 11.18 -4.52 -26.15
N ALA A 106 10.61 -5.27 -25.20
CA ALA A 106 9.22 -5.14 -24.81
C ALA A 106 9.03 -4.01 -23.79
N ILE A 107 8.05 -3.14 -23.99
CA ILE A 107 7.79 -1.98 -23.14
C ILE A 107 6.67 -2.30 -22.13
N THR A 108 5.69 -3.10 -22.51
CA THR A 108 4.57 -3.50 -21.63
C THR A 108 4.53 -5.02 -21.48
N LEU A 109 3.75 -5.52 -20.51
CA LEU A 109 3.56 -6.96 -20.34
C LEU A 109 2.82 -7.62 -21.52
N PRO A 110 1.73 -7.05 -22.06
CA PRO A 110 1.10 -7.59 -23.27
C PRO A 110 2.08 -7.67 -24.46
N ASP A 111 2.89 -6.62 -24.67
CA ASP A 111 3.93 -6.61 -25.69
C ASP A 111 5.00 -7.68 -25.44
N TYR A 112 5.42 -7.87 -24.19
CA TYR A 112 6.35 -8.93 -23.80
C TYR A 112 5.83 -10.32 -24.13
N PHE A 113 4.58 -10.62 -23.79
CA PHE A 113 3.99 -11.93 -24.08
C PHE A 113 3.83 -12.15 -25.58
N SER A 114 3.35 -11.15 -26.32
CA SER A 114 3.21 -11.21 -27.78
C SER A 114 4.54 -11.54 -28.45
N LYS A 115 5.58 -10.76 -28.19
CA LYS A 115 6.91 -10.96 -28.75
C LYS A 115 7.56 -12.29 -28.35
N ARG A 116 7.35 -12.72 -27.09
CA ARG A 116 7.90 -13.98 -26.58
C ARG A 116 7.30 -15.20 -27.29
N PHE A 117 6.02 -15.17 -27.60
CA PHE A 117 5.29 -16.31 -28.16
C PHE A 117 5.09 -16.19 -29.69
N GLY A 118 5.65 -15.16 -30.33
CA GLY A 118 5.52 -14.96 -31.78
C GLY A 118 4.07 -14.72 -32.23
N ASP A 119 3.36 -13.87 -31.50
CA ASP A 119 1.94 -13.58 -31.74
C ASP A 119 1.76 -12.54 -32.84
N ASP A 120 1.93 -12.95 -34.10
CA ASP A 120 1.77 -12.08 -35.27
C ASP A 120 0.33 -11.55 -35.44
N LYS A 121 -0.65 -12.20 -34.84
CA LYS A 121 -2.07 -11.80 -34.90
C LYS A 121 -2.51 -10.93 -33.73
N HIS A 122 -1.61 -10.61 -32.81
CA HIS A 122 -1.87 -9.81 -31.61
C HIS A 122 -2.99 -10.35 -30.69
N VAL A 123 -3.29 -11.66 -30.77
CA VAL A 123 -4.33 -12.30 -29.95
C VAL A 123 -3.91 -12.35 -28.47
N ILE A 124 -2.65 -12.70 -28.18
CA ILE A 124 -2.10 -12.71 -26.81
C ILE A 124 -2.07 -11.30 -26.26
N THR A 125 -1.69 -10.30 -27.08
CA THR A 125 -1.73 -8.87 -26.70
C THR A 125 -3.14 -8.46 -26.28
N LEU A 126 -4.15 -8.79 -27.10
CA LEU A 126 -5.54 -8.44 -26.83
C LEU A 126 -6.06 -9.09 -25.54
N ILE A 127 -5.83 -10.39 -25.39
CA ILE A 127 -6.28 -11.15 -24.20
C ILE A 127 -5.58 -10.59 -22.94
N SER A 128 -4.28 -10.40 -22.98
CA SER A 128 -3.51 -9.87 -21.83
C SER A 128 -3.97 -8.47 -21.45
N ALA A 129 -4.16 -7.58 -22.44
CA ALA A 129 -4.65 -6.23 -22.20
C ALA A 129 -6.07 -6.24 -21.63
N ALA A 130 -6.97 -7.09 -22.18
CA ALA A 130 -8.33 -7.21 -21.69
C ALA A 130 -8.38 -7.70 -20.23
N LEU A 131 -7.58 -8.71 -19.88
CA LEU A 131 -7.46 -9.19 -18.51
C LEU A 131 -6.96 -8.09 -17.56
N ILE A 132 -5.92 -7.34 -17.96
CA ILE A 132 -5.42 -6.21 -17.15
C ILE A 132 -6.54 -5.20 -16.94
N VAL A 133 -7.24 -4.77 -17.98
CA VAL A 133 -8.32 -3.78 -17.87
C VAL A 133 -9.44 -4.28 -16.94
N ILE A 134 -9.90 -5.53 -17.12
CA ILE A 134 -10.99 -6.10 -16.32
C ILE A 134 -10.65 -6.11 -14.82
N PHE A 135 -9.43 -6.50 -14.45
CA PHE A 135 -9.06 -6.61 -13.04
C PHE A 135 -8.57 -5.28 -12.44
N PHE A 136 -7.96 -4.40 -13.25
CA PHE A 136 -7.43 -3.14 -12.74
C PHE A 136 -8.45 -1.99 -12.67
N ILE A 137 -9.57 -2.04 -13.39
CA ILE A 137 -10.65 -1.07 -13.21
C ILE A 137 -11.22 -1.13 -11.78
N PRO A 138 -11.65 -2.31 -11.23
CA PRO A 138 -12.08 -2.40 -9.84
C PRO A 138 -10.98 -2.04 -8.83
N TYR A 139 -9.74 -2.45 -9.09
CA TYR A 139 -8.60 -2.13 -8.25
C TYR A 139 -8.36 -0.61 -8.15
N THR A 140 -8.38 0.08 -9.28
CA THR A 140 -8.28 1.55 -9.37
C THR A 140 -9.45 2.23 -8.66
N ALA A 141 -10.68 1.74 -8.89
CA ALA A 141 -11.88 2.28 -8.25
C ALA A 141 -11.82 2.16 -6.72
N SER A 142 -11.29 1.04 -6.19
CA SER A 142 -11.11 0.86 -4.74
C SER A 142 -10.15 1.89 -4.13
N GLY A 143 -9.08 2.25 -4.84
CA GLY A 143 -8.15 3.30 -4.43
C GLY A 143 -8.83 4.67 -4.35
N PHE A 144 -9.60 5.06 -5.36
CA PHE A 144 -10.36 6.31 -5.33
C PHE A 144 -11.42 6.34 -4.23
N ALA A 145 -12.13 5.22 -4.01
CA ALA A 145 -13.10 5.08 -2.93
C ALA A 145 -12.44 5.27 -1.55
N ALA A 146 -11.25 4.72 -1.35
CA ALA A 146 -10.50 4.87 -0.11
C ALA A 146 -10.09 6.33 0.15
N CYS A 147 -9.74 7.11 -0.89
CA CYS A 147 -9.52 8.54 -0.76
C CYS A 147 -10.77 9.31 -0.34
N GLY A 148 -11.92 9.01 -0.97
CA GLY A 148 -13.19 9.58 -0.58
C GLY A 148 -13.52 9.32 0.89
N LYS A 149 -13.34 8.08 1.36
CA LYS A 149 -13.55 7.66 2.75
C LYS A 149 -12.62 8.40 3.72
N LEU A 150 -11.35 8.55 3.35
CA LEU A 150 -10.37 9.25 4.17
C LEU A 150 -10.76 10.72 4.38
N PHE A 151 -10.96 11.47 3.30
CA PHE A 151 -11.25 12.91 3.39
C PHE A 151 -12.62 13.18 4.02
N ASN A 152 -13.59 12.29 3.81
CA ASN A 152 -14.88 12.37 4.48
C ASN A 152 -14.73 12.16 6.00
N SER A 153 -14.03 11.10 6.43
CA SER A 153 -13.84 10.79 7.86
C SER A 153 -12.96 11.82 8.60
N LEU A 154 -12.03 12.47 7.88
CA LEU A 154 -11.06 13.39 8.47
C LEU A 154 -11.55 14.82 8.51
N LEU A 155 -12.11 15.31 7.41
CA LEU A 155 -12.44 16.72 7.20
C LEU A 155 -13.95 16.96 7.03
N GLY A 156 -14.76 15.91 7.00
CA GLY A 156 -16.20 16.01 6.76
C GLY A 156 -16.57 16.43 5.33
N PHE A 157 -15.65 16.28 4.37
CA PHE A 157 -15.92 16.61 2.97
C PHE A 157 -16.90 15.59 2.36
N ASP A 158 -17.66 16.03 1.37
CA ASP A 158 -18.51 15.13 0.61
C ASP A 158 -17.65 14.02 -0.01
N TYR A 159 -18.07 12.77 0.18
CA TYR A 159 -17.34 11.58 -0.27
C TYR A 159 -17.06 11.58 -1.77
N HIS A 160 -18.08 11.91 -2.59
CA HIS A 160 -17.95 11.89 -4.04
C HIS A 160 -17.07 13.03 -4.54
N ALA A 161 -17.21 14.23 -3.98
CA ALA A 161 -16.37 15.37 -4.33
C ALA A 161 -14.90 15.10 -4.01
N ALA A 162 -14.60 14.57 -2.82
CA ALA A 162 -13.25 14.21 -2.40
C ALA A 162 -12.63 13.13 -3.30
N MET A 163 -13.41 12.10 -3.64
CA MET A 163 -12.99 11.03 -4.55
C MET A 163 -12.64 11.59 -5.94
N ILE A 164 -13.50 12.43 -6.53
CA ILE A 164 -13.30 12.99 -7.88
C ILE A 164 -12.08 13.92 -7.91
N VAL A 165 -11.95 14.83 -6.93
CA VAL A 165 -10.81 15.74 -6.85
C VAL A 165 -9.50 14.96 -6.74
N SER A 166 -9.47 13.94 -5.88
CA SER A 166 -8.31 13.06 -5.74
C SER A 166 -7.96 12.38 -7.06
N ALA A 167 -8.95 11.80 -7.75
CA ALA A 167 -8.75 11.15 -9.04
C ALA A 167 -8.16 12.11 -10.10
N VAL A 168 -8.67 13.34 -10.18
CA VAL A 168 -8.17 14.35 -11.13
C VAL A 168 -6.71 14.70 -10.83
N VAL A 169 -6.35 14.93 -9.57
CA VAL A 169 -4.96 15.25 -9.20
C VAL A 169 -4.01 14.12 -9.60
N ILE A 170 -4.41 12.88 -9.38
CA ILE A 170 -3.60 11.70 -9.71
C ILE A 170 -3.38 11.59 -11.22
N VAL A 171 -4.47 11.61 -11.98
CA VAL A 171 -4.40 11.49 -13.44
C VAL A 171 -3.49 12.58 -14.00
N LEU A 172 -3.61 13.81 -13.50
CA LEU A 172 -2.79 14.92 -13.97
C LEU A 172 -1.28 14.68 -13.75
N TYR A 173 -0.84 14.37 -12.54
CA TYR A 173 0.60 14.23 -12.30
C TYR A 173 1.20 12.97 -12.95
N CYS A 174 0.43 11.88 -13.05
CA CYS A 174 0.89 10.66 -13.70
C CYS A 174 1.02 10.83 -15.22
N THR A 175 0.07 11.50 -15.85
CA THR A 175 0.15 11.81 -17.29
C THR A 175 1.29 12.78 -17.64
N MET A 176 1.67 13.66 -16.71
CA MET A 176 2.80 14.57 -16.92
C MET A 176 4.15 13.87 -16.75
N GLY A 177 4.32 13.07 -15.71
CA GLY A 177 5.64 12.59 -15.30
C GLY A 177 5.96 11.15 -15.69
N GLY A 178 4.99 10.35 -16.13
CA GLY A 178 5.16 8.96 -16.53
C GLY A 178 5.67 8.06 -15.40
N PHE A 179 6.26 6.93 -15.78
CA PHE A 179 6.73 5.89 -14.87
C PHE A 179 7.85 6.35 -13.91
N LEU A 180 8.74 7.24 -14.37
CA LEU A 180 9.83 7.76 -13.54
C LEU A 180 9.29 8.61 -12.39
N ALA A 181 8.29 9.45 -12.65
CA ALA A 181 7.65 10.26 -11.62
C ALA A 181 6.95 9.37 -10.60
N ALA A 182 6.17 8.40 -11.07
CA ALA A 182 5.50 7.44 -10.23
C ALA A 182 6.48 6.68 -9.32
N SER A 183 7.54 6.11 -9.89
CA SER A 183 8.53 5.35 -9.12
C SER A 183 9.32 6.20 -8.12
N THR A 184 9.58 7.47 -8.46
CA THR A 184 10.26 8.40 -7.54
C THR A 184 9.36 8.83 -6.40
N SER A 185 8.08 9.13 -6.68
CA SER A 185 7.11 9.46 -5.64
C SER A 185 6.81 8.26 -4.74
N ASP A 186 6.77 7.04 -5.26
CA ASP A 186 6.62 5.82 -4.46
C ASP A 186 7.79 5.64 -3.47
N LEU A 187 9.03 5.94 -3.88
CA LEU A 187 10.17 5.91 -2.96
C LEU A 187 9.99 6.90 -1.80
N VAL A 188 9.64 8.15 -2.11
CA VAL A 188 9.39 9.16 -1.07
C VAL A 188 8.27 8.72 -0.15
N GLN A 189 7.21 8.18 -0.72
CA GLN A 189 6.08 7.69 0.02
C GLN A 189 6.41 6.52 0.94
N SER A 190 7.16 5.54 0.47
CA SER A 190 7.56 4.39 1.30
C SER A 190 8.37 4.82 2.54
N ILE A 191 9.19 5.88 2.40
CA ILE A 191 9.90 6.49 3.54
C ILE A 191 8.90 7.12 4.51
N ILE A 192 7.94 7.89 3.99
CA ILE A 192 6.91 8.53 4.82
C ILE A 192 5.99 7.49 5.47
N MET A 193 5.61 6.42 4.77
CA MET A 193 4.85 5.30 5.33
C MET A 193 5.58 4.63 6.49
N THR A 194 6.88 4.39 6.33
CA THR A 194 7.72 3.80 7.38
C THR A 194 7.75 4.70 8.63
N PHE A 195 7.91 6.00 8.42
CA PHE A 195 7.85 6.99 9.49
C PHE A 195 6.45 7.02 10.14
N ALA A 196 5.39 7.01 9.34
CA ALA A 196 4.01 7.02 9.81
C ALA A 196 3.70 5.81 10.71
N LEU A 197 4.05 4.61 10.25
CA LEU A 197 3.89 3.37 11.02
C LEU A 197 4.64 3.45 12.36
N ALA A 198 5.89 3.92 12.36
CA ALA A 198 6.69 4.05 13.57
C ALA A 198 6.06 5.03 14.57
N VAL A 199 5.64 6.21 14.12
CA VAL A 199 5.02 7.23 14.98
C VAL A 199 3.71 6.72 15.55
N VAL A 200 2.83 6.12 14.72
CA VAL A 200 1.52 5.62 15.16
C VAL A 200 1.67 4.52 16.21
N VAL A 201 2.62 3.58 16.03
CA VAL A 201 2.89 2.53 17.02
C VAL A 201 3.40 3.10 18.33
N ILE A 202 4.44 3.93 18.27
CA ILE A 202 5.06 4.50 19.50
C ILE A 202 4.03 5.33 20.25
N PHE A 203 3.35 6.23 19.56
CA PHE A 203 2.32 7.07 20.15
C PHE A 203 1.16 6.24 20.72
N GLY A 204 0.67 5.26 19.93
CA GLY A 204 -0.43 4.41 20.34
C GLY A 204 -0.11 3.57 21.59
N ILE A 205 1.10 2.99 21.69
CA ILE A 205 1.54 2.24 22.87
C ILE A 205 1.59 3.14 24.10
N VAL A 206 2.13 4.36 23.97
CA VAL A 206 2.20 5.31 25.09
C VAL A 206 0.81 5.70 25.58
N GLN A 207 -0.11 6.01 24.65
CA GLN A 207 -1.49 6.39 25.00
C GLN A 207 -2.32 5.21 25.53
N ALA A 208 -2.02 3.99 25.11
CA ALA A 208 -2.67 2.77 25.63
C ALA A 208 -2.28 2.43 27.08
N GLY A 209 -1.28 3.12 27.65
CA GLY A 209 -0.75 2.80 28.98
C GLY A 209 0.43 1.82 28.97
N GLY A 210 1.09 1.67 27.82
CA GLY A 210 2.24 0.81 27.60
C GLY A 210 1.90 -0.54 26.95
N MET A 211 2.93 -1.26 26.52
CA MET A 211 2.78 -2.56 25.84
C MET A 211 2.12 -3.62 26.74
N GLY A 212 2.33 -3.55 28.06
CA GLY A 212 1.68 -4.45 29.03
C GLY A 212 0.16 -4.34 28.96
N ALA A 213 -0.38 -3.10 29.02
CA ALA A 213 -1.82 -2.85 28.92
C ALA A 213 -2.42 -3.32 27.60
N VAL A 214 -1.68 -3.13 26.48
CA VAL A 214 -2.09 -3.62 25.16
C VAL A 214 -2.21 -5.14 25.15
N LEU A 215 -1.20 -5.84 25.65
CA LEU A 215 -1.20 -7.32 25.69
C LEU A 215 -2.24 -7.87 26.65
N ASP A 216 -2.41 -7.28 27.83
CA ASP A 216 -3.38 -7.73 28.83
C ASP A 216 -4.82 -7.55 28.30
N ASN A 217 -5.09 -6.44 27.60
CA ASN A 217 -6.37 -6.23 26.97
C ASN A 217 -6.64 -7.25 25.84
N ALA A 218 -5.65 -7.52 25.00
CA ALA A 218 -5.76 -8.48 23.91
C ALA A 218 -5.91 -9.93 24.42
N LYS A 219 -5.21 -10.31 25.49
CA LYS A 219 -5.34 -11.64 26.14
C LYS A 219 -6.72 -11.86 26.78
N ALA A 220 -7.40 -10.80 27.18
CA ALA A 220 -8.72 -10.89 27.78
C ALA A 220 -9.82 -11.29 26.77
N LEU A 221 -9.51 -11.20 25.46
CA LEU A 221 -10.47 -11.51 24.40
C LEU A 221 -10.26 -12.94 23.87
N PRO A 222 -11.31 -13.77 23.83
CA PRO A 222 -11.21 -15.15 23.37
C PRO A 222 -10.71 -15.21 21.90
N GLY A 223 -9.65 -16.00 21.64
CA GLY A 223 -9.10 -16.22 20.29
C GLY A 223 -8.34 -15.05 19.67
N TYR A 224 -8.27 -13.89 20.31
CA TYR A 224 -7.76 -12.66 19.69
C TYR A 224 -6.24 -12.71 19.36
N LEU A 225 -5.43 -13.32 20.24
CA LEU A 225 -3.98 -13.48 20.04
C LEU A 225 -3.59 -14.85 19.47
N ASP A 226 -4.56 -15.69 19.12
CA ASP A 226 -4.32 -17.01 18.57
C ASP A 226 -4.23 -16.93 17.03
N MET A 227 -3.35 -17.74 16.43
CA MET A 227 -3.19 -17.83 14.99
C MET A 227 -4.17 -18.82 14.34
N PHE A 228 -4.81 -19.68 15.10
CA PHE A 228 -5.74 -20.72 14.66
C PHE A 228 -7.20 -20.43 15.05
N HIS A 229 -7.41 -19.32 15.75
CA HIS A 229 -8.73 -18.85 16.13
C HIS A 229 -8.89 -17.35 15.82
N THR A 230 -10.11 -16.93 15.53
CA THR A 230 -10.46 -15.51 15.40
C THR A 230 -11.36 -15.09 16.54
N HIS A 231 -11.26 -13.83 16.95
CA HIS A 231 -12.21 -13.22 17.86
C HIS A 231 -13.49 -12.82 17.08
N ILE A 232 -14.65 -13.16 17.66
CA ILE A 232 -15.97 -12.78 17.17
C ILE A 232 -16.54 -11.75 18.14
N ALA A 233 -16.51 -10.47 17.73
CA ALA A 233 -16.86 -9.35 18.62
C ALA A 233 -18.34 -9.38 19.06
N GLU A 234 -19.27 -9.79 18.18
CA GLU A 234 -20.71 -9.81 18.46
C GLU A 234 -21.08 -10.74 19.60
N THR A 235 -20.41 -11.87 19.72
CA THR A 235 -20.69 -12.90 20.74
C THR A 235 -19.61 -12.97 21.82
N ASN A 236 -18.55 -12.16 21.70
CA ASN A 236 -17.35 -12.23 22.55
C ASN A 236 -16.81 -13.67 22.69
N SER A 237 -16.73 -14.38 21.59
CA SER A 237 -16.32 -15.79 21.52
C SER A 237 -15.14 -15.99 20.58
N SER A 238 -14.61 -17.21 20.56
CA SER A 238 -13.56 -17.65 19.67
C SER A 238 -14.15 -18.52 18.56
N GLY A 239 -13.79 -18.24 17.31
CA GLY A 239 -14.14 -19.06 16.16
C GLY A 239 -12.91 -19.71 15.53
N ASP A 240 -13.05 -20.94 15.01
CA ASP A 240 -11.94 -21.67 14.38
C ASP A 240 -11.44 -20.98 13.10
N TYR A 241 -10.13 -20.82 13.00
CA TYR A 241 -9.45 -20.41 11.75
C TYR A 241 -8.86 -21.65 11.07
N GLY A 242 -9.73 -22.41 10.41
CA GLY A 242 -9.40 -23.73 9.89
C GLY A 242 -8.37 -23.73 8.74
N PHE A 243 -7.81 -24.92 8.45
CA PHE A 243 -6.76 -25.14 7.45
C PHE A 243 -7.08 -24.55 6.07
N PHE A 244 -8.30 -24.72 5.57
CA PHE A 244 -8.69 -24.17 4.26
C PHE A 244 -8.67 -22.64 4.24
N LYS A 245 -9.03 -22.01 5.34
CA LYS A 245 -8.98 -20.55 5.46
C LYS A 245 -7.54 -20.05 5.48
N ILE A 246 -6.66 -20.75 6.21
CA ILE A 246 -5.22 -20.47 6.23
C ILE A 246 -4.62 -20.56 4.81
N VAL A 247 -4.89 -21.65 4.10
CA VAL A 247 -4.36 -21.84 2.74
C VAL A 247 -4.90 -20.79 1.78
N SER A 248 -6.19 -20.46 1.88
CA SER A 248 -6.81 -19.40 1.08
C SER A 248 -6.16 -18.04 1.33
N THR A 249 -5.93 -17.70 2.59
CA THR A 249 -5.29 -16.44 2.99
C THR A 249 -3.83 -16.37 2.54
N LEU A 250 -3.06 -17.45 2.71
CA LEU A 250 -1.68 -17.54 2.21
C LEU A 250 -1.59 -17.43 0.69
N ALA A 251 -2.58 -17.94 -0.03
CA ALA A 251 -2.62 -17.89 -1.48
C ALA A 251 -2.71 -16.47 -2.06
N TRP A 252 -3.06 -15.47 -1.25
CA TRP A 252 -3.05 -14.07 -1.67
C TRP A 252 -1.70 -13.63 -2.23
N GLY A 253 -0.58 -14.07 -1.62
CA GLY A 253 0.76 -13.79 -2.12
C GLY A 253 1.05 -14.34 -3.53
N LEU A 254 0.28 -15.33 -4.01
CA LEU A 254 0.41 -15.82 -5.38
C LEU A 254 -0.01 -14.79 -6.43
N GLY A 255 -0.86 -13.85 -6.07
CA GLY A 255 -1.28 -12.74 -6.94
C GLY A 255 -0.11 -11.92 -7.47
N TYR A 256 0.96 -11.78 -6.69
CA TYR A 256 2.15 -10.98 -7.05
C TYR A 256 2.85 -11.41 -8.32
N PHE A 257 2.77 -12.70 -8.66
CA PHE A 257 3.36 -13.25 -9.89
C PHE A 257 2.71 -12.70 -11.16
N GLY A 258 1.48 -12.19 -11.06
CA GLY A 258 0.71 -11.65 -12.18
C GLY A 258 0.45 -10.14 -12.14
N MET A 259 0.88 -9.44 -11.09
CA MET A 259 0.60 -8.01 -10.92
C MET A 259 1.42 -7.12 -11.87
N PRO A 260 0.80 -6.48 -12.88
CA PRO A 260 1.51 -5.73 -13.91
C PRO A 260 2.39 -4.63 -13.36
N HIS A 261 1.91 -3.86 -12.39
CA HIS A 261 2.66 -2.75 -11.82
C HIS A 261 3.94 -3.20 -11.08
N ILE A 262 3.96 -4.39 -10.46
CA ILE A 262 5.16 -4.97 -9.84
C ILE A 262 6.13 -5.44 -10.93
N LEU A 263 5.62 -6.20 -11.90
CA LEU A 263 6.42 -6.78 -12.97
C LEU A 263 7.10 -5.71 -13.84
N LEU A 264 6.43 -4.57 -14.09
CA LEU A 264 7.02 -3.43 -14.80
C LEU A 264 8.23 -2.86 -14.05
N ARG A 265 8.23 -2.85 -12.72
CA ARG A 265 9.38 -2.38 -11.94
C ARG A 265 10.57 -3.31 -12.06
N PHE A 266 10.34 -4.62 -12.16
CA PHE A 266 11.41 -5.58 -12.49
C PHE A 266 11.98 -5.34 -13.89
N MET A 267 11.12 -5.02 -14.87
CA MET A 267 11.55 -4.68 -16.24
C MET A 267 12.36 -3.38 -16.30
N ALA A 268 12.09 -2.44 -15.40
CA ALA A 268 12.64 -1.08 -15.41
C ALA A 268 13.97 -0.92 -14.67
N ILE A 269 14.44 -1.93 -13.94
CA ILE A 269 15.72 -1.84 -13.20
C ILE A 269 16.91 -1.71 -14.17
N GLU A 270 17.90 -0.90 -13.79
CA GLU A 270 19.09 -0.62 -14.60
C GLU A 270 19.95 -1.85 -14.88
N ASP A 271 20.13 -2.73 -13.87
CA ASP A 271 21.00 -3.90 -13.93
C ASP A 271 20.34 -5.09 -13.22
N GLU A 272 20.23 -6.23 -13.92
CA GLU A 272 19.64 -7.46 -13.38
C GLU A 272 20.41 -8.05 -12.20
N ASN A 273 21.69 -7.75 -12.05
CA ASN A 273 22.49 -8.22 -10.91
C ASN A 273 22.13 -7.49 -9.61
N LYS A 274 21.60 -6.26 -9.72
CA LYS A 274 21.14 -5.45 -8.60
C LYS A 274 19.77 -5.92 -8.05
N LEU A 275 19.04 -6.76 -8.76
CA LEU A 275 17.77 -7.36 -8.29
C LEU A 275 17.92 -8.12 -6.97
N LYS A 276 19.10 -8.69 -6.67
CA LYS A 276 19.37 -9.34 -5.38
C LYS A 276 19.33 -8.34 -4.22
N ILE A 277 19.80 -7.12 -4.45
CA ILE A 277 19.76 -6.03 -3.46
C ILE A 277 18.31 -5.57 -3.27
N SER A 278 17.61 -5.32 -4.39
CA SER A 278 16.19 -4.93 -4.36
C SER A 278 15.33 -5.95 -3.61
N ARG A 279 15.50 -7.24 -3.90
CA ARG A 279 14.78 -8.31 -3.20
C ARG A 279 14.96 -8.25 -1.69
N ARG A 280 16.21 -8.06 -1.21
CA ARG A 280 16.49 -7.98 0.23
C ARG A 280 15.81 -6.78 0.87
N ILE A 281 15.89 -5.61 0.23
CA ILE A 281 15.24 -4.39 0.71
C ILE A 281 13.73 -4.59 0.77
N ALA A 282 13.13 -5.02 -0.34
CA ALA A 282 11.70 -5.27 -0.47
C ALA A 282 11.18 -6.24 0.61
N THR A 283 11.79 -7.42 0.72
CA THR A 283 11.35 -8.46 1.66
C THR A 283 11.46 -8.01 3.12
N VAL A 284 12.55 -7.35 3.50
CA VAL A 284 12.72 -6.86 4.87
C VAL A 284 11.71 -5.77 5.18
N TRP A 285 11.50 -4.83 4.26
CA TRP A 285 10.55 -3.75 4.44
C TRP A 285 9.12 -4.28 4.58
N VAL A 286 8.68 -5.18 3.70
CA VAL A 286 7.35 -5.81 3.75
C VAL A 286 7.12 -6.54 5.07
N PHE A 287 8.08 -7.36 5.48
CA PHE A 287 7.98 -8.14 6.71
C PHE A 287 7.80 -7.23 7.95
N ILE A 288 8.65 -6.21 8.07
CA ILE A 288 8.57 -5.27 9.20
C ILE A 288 7.27 -4.47 9.16
N SER A 289 6.90 -3.94 7.99
CA SER A 289 5.72 -3.09 7.82
C SER A 289 4.43 -3.84 8.15
N LEU A 290 4.29 -5.10 7.73
CA LEU A 290 3.12 -5.92 8.00
C LEU A 290 2.99 -6.29 9.49
N ILE A 291 4.10 -6.61 10.17
CA ILE A 291 4.10 -6.85 11.62
C ILE A 291 3.64 -5.59 12.36
N VAL A 292 4.21 -4.45 12.00
CA VAL A 292 3.88 -3.16 12.62
C VAL A 292 2.41 -2.79 12.36
N ALA A 293 1.94 -2.96 11.14
CA ALA A 293 0.55 -2.69 10.76
C ALA A 293 -0.45 -3.57 11.55
N THR A 294 -0.15 -4.88 11.68
CA THR A 294 -0.93 -5.80 12.52
C THR A 294 -0.94 -5.33 13.98
N GLY A 295 0.21 -4.93 14.51
CA GLY A 295 0.32 -4.39 15.86
C GLY A 295 -0.50 -3.12 16.09
N ILE A 296 -0.62 -2.24 15.09
CA ILE A 296 -1.45 -1.02 15.17
C ILE A 296 -2.92 -1.39 15.40
N GLY A 297 -3.44 -2.44 14.76
CA GLY A 297 -4.79 -2.91 15.00
C GLY A 297 -5.04 -3.32 16.45
N VAL A 298 -4.11 -4.09 17.02
CA VAL A 298 -4.16 -4.53 18.44
C VAL A 298 -4.07 -3.34 19.40
N ILE A 299 -3.19 -2.38 19.13
CA ILE A 299 -3.05 -1.14 19.89
C ILE A 299 -4.35 -0.33 19.82
N GLY A 300 -4.90 -0.19 18.62
CA GLY A 300 -6.13 0.56 18.37
C GLY A 300 -7.32 0.04 19.13
N LEU A 301 -7.46 -1.28 19.28
CA LEU A 301 -8.49 -1.90 20.09
C LEU A 301 -8.37 -1.47 21.57
N THR A 302 -7.16 -1.42 22.10
CA THR A 302 -6.92 -0.96 23.47
C THR A 302 -7.26 0.53 23.63
N LEU A 303 -6.94 1.35 22.63
CA LEU A 303 -7.30 2.78 22.65
C LEU A 303 -8.82 2.98 22.63
N SER A 304 -9.55 2.18 21.86
CA SER A 304 -11.03 2.20 21.86
C SER A 304 -11.60 1.76 23.22
N LYS A 305 -11.04 0.71 23.81
CA LYS A 305 -11.48 0.24 25.14
C LYS A 305 -11.23 1.28 26.23
N ASN A 306 -10.14 2.04 26.13
CA ASN A 306 -9.82 3.12 27.05
C ASN A 306 -10.63 4.41 26.78
N GLY A 307 -11.51 4.44 25.79
CA GLY A 307 -12.31 5.61 25.41
C GLY A 307 -11.52 6.76 24.77
N ILE A 308 -10.28 6.47 24.31
CA ILE A 308 -9.42 7.49 23.67
C ILE A 308 -9.86 7.72 22.21
N ILE A 309 -10.33 6.68 21.55
CA ILE A 309 -10.94 6.73 20.22
C ILE A 309 -12.26 5.98 20.25
N ASP A 310 -13.16 6.31 19.33
CA ASP A 310 -14.44 5.60 19.20
C ASP A 310 -14.25 4.10 18.92
N THR A 311 -15.21 3.30 19.35
CA THR A 311 -15.24 1.89 18.95
C THR A 311 -15.62 1.80 17.47
N LEU A 312 -14.79 1.10 16.68
CA LEU A 312 -14.95 0.97 15.24
C LEU A 312 -15.59 -0.37 14.91
N THR A 313 -16.55 -0.36 13.99
CA THR A 313 -17.29 -1.57 13.57
C THR A 313 -17.19 -1.77 12.06
N GLY A 314 -17.17 -3.02 11.62
CA GLY A 314 -17.14 -3.36 10.20
C GLY A 314 -16.06 -2.57 9.44
N SER A 315 -16.43 -1.93 8.34
CA SER A 315 -15.51 -1.18 7.48
C SER A 315 -14.93 0.11 8.11
N GLU A 316 -15.47 0.57 9.24
CA GLU A 316 -14.90 1.72 9.96
C GLU A 316 -13.54 1.38 10.60
N SER A 317 -13.31 0.11 10.92
CA SER A 317 -12.02 -0.37 11.48
C SER A 317 -10.82 -0.02 10.61
N GLU A 318 -11.01 0.10 9.29
CA GLU A 318 -9.98 0.54 8.37
C GLU A 318 -9.50 1.99 8.64
N THR A 319 -10.27 2.79 9.37
CA THR A 319 -9.89 4.16 9.72
C THR A 319 -9.06 4.27 11.00
N ILE A 320 -8.60 3.16 11.59
CA ILE A 320 -7.88 3.14 12.87
C ILE A 320 -6.66 4.06 12.89
N ILE A 321 -5.82 4.03 11.85
CA ILE A 321 -4.65 4.94 11.73
C ILE A 321 -5.10 6.39 11.64
N VAL A 322 -6.20 6.65 10.93
CA VAL A 322 -6.77 8.00 10.79
C VAL A 322 -7.22 8.53 12.15
N LYS A 323 -7.94 7.71 12.94
CA LYS A 323 -8.41 8.07 14.28
C LYS A 323 -7.25 8.32 15.25
N ILE A 324 -6.23 7.44 15.26
CA ILE A 324 -5.03 7.62 16.10
C ILE A 324 -4.28 8.90 15.68
N SER A 325 -4.12 9.15 14.39
CA SER A 325 -3.46 10.35 13.89
C SER A 325 -4.25 11.62 14.18
N HIS A 326 -5.57 11.56 14.08
CA HIS A 326 -6.43 12.69 14.48
C HIS A 326 -6.29 12.99 15.98
N TYR A 327 -6.26 11.96 16.83
CA TYR A 327 -6.02 12.14 18.27
C TYR A 327 -4.62 12.74 18.53
N LEU A 328 -3.58 12.27 17.83
CA LEU A 328 -2.24 12.88 17.89
C LEU A 328 -2.27 14.38 17.58
N SER A 329 -3.07 14.80 16.62
CA SER A 329 -3.16 16.21 16.19
C SER A 329 -3.71 17.16 17.25
N THR A 330 -4.34 16.64 18.30
CA THR A 330 -4.94 17.48 19.36
C THR A 330 -3.93 17.97 20.40
N PHE A 331 -2.72 17.40 20.45
CA PHE A 331 -1.74 17.71 21.50
C PHE A 331 -1.06 19.06 21.33
N ASN A 332 -0.55 19.35 20.13
CA ASN A 332 0.12 20.62 19.83
C ASN A 332 0.26 20.81 18.28
N PRO A 333 0.65 22.02 17.81
CA PRO A 333 0.79 22.27 16.37
C PRO A 333 1.79 21.39 15.64
N VAL A 334 2.89 20.98 16.28
CA VAL A 334 3.90 20.06 15.69
C VAL A 334 3.30 18.67 15.51
N ALA A 335 2.61 18.17 16.53
CA ALA A 335 1.90 16.91 16.47
C ALA A 335 0.79 16.91 15.39
N ALA A 336 0.09 18.05 15.24
CA ALA A 336 -0.89 18.24 14.17
C ALA A 336 -0.25 18.20 12.77
N PHE A 337 0.94 18.77 12.60
CA PHE A 337 1.68 18.70 11.34
C PHE A 337 2.16 17.28 11.04
N ILE A 338 2.71 16.57 12.04
CA ILE A 338 3.11 15.16 11.90
C ILE A 338 1.90 14.29 11.54
N ALA A 339 0.77 14.47 12.24
CA ALA A 339 -0.48 13.80 11.91
C ALA A 339 -0.92 14.07 10.47
N GLY A 340 -0.78 15.31 10.00
CA GLY A 340 -1.07 15.70 8.62
C GLY A 340 -0.18 14.97 7.60
N ILE A 341 1.11 14.78 7.89
CA ILE A 341 2.02 13.98 7.03
C ILE A 341 1.61 12.50 7.02
N ILE A 342 1.27 11.92 8.18
CA ILE A 342 0.78 10.54 8.27
C ILE A 342 -0.48 10.36 7.43
N LEU A 343 -1.44 11.27 7.58
CA LEU A 343 -2.69 11.25 6.84
C LEU A 343 -2.51 11.49 5.35
N ALA A 344 -1.54 12.33 4.96
CA ALA A 344 -1.14 12.51 3.57
C ALA A 344 -0.55 11.21 3.00
N ALA A 345 0.28 10.50 3.75
CA ALA A 345 0.80 9.19 3.33
C ALA A 345 -0.33 8.17 3.14
N VAL A 346 -1.29 8.12 4.07
CA VAL A 346 -2.48 7.26 3.94
C VAL A 346 -3.27 7.64 2.68
N SER A 347 -3.53 8.92 2.43
CA SER A 347 -4.28 9.36 1.24
C SER A 347 -3.55 9.05 -0.07
N TYR A 348 -2.23 9.26 -0.11
CA TYR A 348 -1.46 9.09 -1.32
C TYR A 348 -1.24 7.61 -1.69
N THR A 349 -1.14 6.70 -0.73
CA THR A 349 -1.11 5.26 -1.00
C THR A 349 -2.31 4.79 -1.81
N HIS A 350 -3.43 5.47 -1.66
CA HIS A 350 -4.62 5.23 -2.48
C HIS A 350 -4.51 5.85 -3.87
N LEU A 351 -3.63 6.85 -4.03
CA LEU A 351 -3.57 7.71 -5.20
C LEU A 351 -2.63 7.21 -6.29
N THR A 352 -1.50 6.56 -5.97
CA THR A 352 -0.47 6.24 -6.97
C THR A 352 -0.68 4.94 -7.72
N LEU A 353 -1.41 4.02 -7.12
CA LEU A 353 -1.55 2.65 -7.61
C LEU A 353 -2.33 2.50 -8.91
N PRO A 354 -3.47 3.18 -9.07
CA PRO A 354 -4.32 2.94 -10.22
C PRO A 354 -3.75 3.45 -11.54
N THR A 355 -2.99 4.53 -11.48
CA THR A 355 -2.50 5.21 -12.68
C THR A 355 -1.25 4.58 -13.26
N ASN A 356 -0.40 3.96 -12.43
CA ASN A 356 0.78 3.24 -12.88
C ASN A 356 0.45 2.01 -13.73
N SER A 357 -0.72 1.42 -13.54
CA SER A 357 -1.20 0.27 -14.30
C SER A 357 -2.02 0.66 -15.54
N LEU A 358 -2.54 1.88 -15.61
CA LEU A 358 -3.24 2.40 -16.78
C LEU A 358 -2.31 3.09 -17.77
N VAL A 359 -1.15 3.53 -17.34
CA VAL A 359 -0.07 4.07 -18.18
C VAL A 359 0.83 2.93 -18.64
#